data_32b2d7c36dc09edd2800683113b9a107
#
_entry.id   32b2d7c36dc09edd2800683113b9a107
#
_cell.length_a   1.000
_cell.length_b   1.000
_cell.length_c   1.000
_cell.angle_alpha   90.00
_cell.angle_beta   90.00
_cell.angle_gamma   90.00
#
_symmetry.space_group_name_H-M   'P 1'
#
loop_
_entity.id
_entity.type
_entity.pdbx_description
1 polymer ?
#
loop_
_entity_poly.entity_id
_entity_poly.type
_entity_poly.pdbx_seq_one_letter_code
_entity_poly.pdbx_strand_id
1 'polypeptide(L)'
;MAVLTFQWRGNGIKLLKIAMRHVGSQKGTLAFARALDHTGRKTYTQVRRTLARQVGLPVGKTEQLGRLKKRAIYGSMPEFIIKSTGSPLSLHHFNARETGKGVKARVYSKSTLFRSAFFIPRWNSEVFWRKGDPRFPVERVAGPHIPREMVRYKSREAFQTFVSANLPKRVAHEVRRLTRGVVA
;
A
#
# COMPACT_ATOMS: atom_id res chain seq x y z
N MET A 1 10.69 5.57 1.75
CA MET A 1 9.33 6.10 1.56
C MET A 1 8.79 5.58 0.24
N ALA A 2 7.56 5.09 0.20
CA ALA A 2 6.91 4.72 -1.04
C ALA A 2 5.53 5.39 -1.11
N VAL A 3 5.19 5.89 -2.28
CA VAL A 3 3.93 6.58 -2.54
C VAL A 3 3.27 5.93 -3.75
N LEU A 4 2.02 5.53 -3.61
CA LEU A 4 1.14 5.17 -4.71
C LEU A 4 0.22 6.35 -4.96
N THR A 5 0.50 7.08 -6.03
CA THR A 5 -0.37 8.15 -6.53
C THR A 5 -1.00 7.69 -7.83
N PHE A 6 -2.29 7.87 -7.97
CA PHE A 6 -2.91 7.64 -9.26
C PHE A 6 -3.44 8.94 -9.85
N GLN A 7 -2.93 9.20 -11.04
CA GLN A 7 -3.45 10.21 -11.95
C GLN A 7 -4.15 9.47 -13.07
N TRP A 8 -5.37 9.88 -13.38
CA TRP A 8 -6.12 9.25 -14.45
C TRP A 8 -5.67 9.77 -15.82
N ARG A 9 -5.21 8.86 -16.68
CA ARG A 9 -5.00 9.11 -18.12
C ARG A 9 -5.89 8.15 -18.90
N GLY A 10 -6.99 8.64 -19.52
CA GLY A 10 -7.87 7.77 -20.30
C GLY A 10 -9.22 8.39 -20.65
N ASN A 11 -10.11 7.62 -21.29
CA ASN A 11 -11.41 8.08 -21.79
C ASN A 11 -12.33 8.70 -20.73
N GLY A 12 -12.12 8.41 -19.44
CA GLY A 12 -12.82 9.08 -18.34
C GLY A 12 -12.61 10.60 -18.31
N ILE A 13 -11.44 11.08 -18.79
CA ILE A 13 -11.18 12.52 -18.93
C ILE A 13 -12.06 13.13 -20.03
N LYS A 14 -12.36 12.39 -21.11
CA LYS A 14 -13.27 12.88 -22.19
C LYS A 14 -14.69 13.04 -21.64
N LEU A 15 -15.21 12.04 -20.91
CA LEU A 15 -16.51 12.12 -20.25
C LEU A 15 -16.56 13.24 -19.20
N LEU A 16 -15.49 13.42 -18.45
CA LEU A 16 -15.36 14.51 -17.49
C LEU A 16 -15.36 15.87 -18.20
N LYS A 17 -14.60 16.04 -19.30
CA LYS A 17 -14.59 17.30 -20.08
C LYS A 17 -15.97 17.63 -20.64
N ILE A 18 -16.73 16.63 -21.11
CA ILE A 18 -18.11 16.82 -21.58
C ILE A 18 -19.00 17.25 -20.42
N ALA A 19 -18.93 16.57 -19.28
CA ALA A 19 -19.69 16.94 -18.09
C ALA A 19 -19.32 18.32 -17.55
N MET A 20 -18.04 18.70 -17.59
CA MET A 20 -17.56 20.03 -17.18
C MET A 20 -18.11 21.15 -18.07
N ARG A 21 -18.26 20.92 -19.38
CA ARG A 21 -18.90 21.88 -20.30
C ARG A 21 -20.36 22.11 -19.97
N HIS A 22 -21.11 21.08 -19.57
CA HIS A 22 -22.55 21.15 -19.29
C HIS A 22 -22.90 21.60 -17.87
N VAL A 23 -22.04 21.36 -16.88
CA VAL A 23 -22.37 21.54 -15.45
C VAL A 23 -21.55 22.68 -14.79
N GLY A 24 -20.63 23.27 -15.52
CA GLY A 24 -19.64 24.23 -15.00
C GLY A 24 -18.42 23.55 -14.40
N SER A 25 -17.25 24.16 -14.58
CA SER A 25 -15.94 23.54 -14.27
C SER A 25 -15.78 23.14 -12.79
N GLN A 26 -16.26 23.95 -11.86
CA GLN A 26 -16.14 23.67 -10.41
C GLN A 26 -16.95 22.46 -9.95
N LYS A 27 -18.21 22.33 -10.39
CA LYS A 27 -19.07 21.19 -10.02
C LYS A 27 -18.55 19.88 -10.60
N GLY A 28 -18.04 19.90 -11.84
CA GLY A 28 -17.41 18.74 -12.49
C GLY A 28 -16.14 18.28 -11.76
N THR A 29 -15.27 19.21 -11.37
CA THR A 29 -14.06 18.92 -10.59
C THR A 29 -14.40 18.30 -9.24
N LEU A 30 -15.41 18.83 -8.54
CA LEU A 30 -15.87 18.29 -7.27
C LEU A 30 -16.44 16.87 -7.40
N ALA A 31 -17.20 16.58 -8.47
CA ALA A 31 -17.69 15.23 -8.73
C ALA A 31 -16.56 14.24 -8.97
N PHE A 32 -15.56 14.65 -9.75
CA PHE A 32 -14.39 13.82 -9.98
C PHE A 32 -13.59 13.58 -8.68
N ALA A 33 -13.41 14.61 -7.85
CA ALA A 33 -12.77 14.48 -6.54
C ALA A 33 -13.52 13.49 -5.63
N ARG A 34 -14.86 13.53 -5.61
CA ARG A 34 -15.69 12.57 -4.88
C ARG A 34 -15.54 11.14 -5.42
N ALA A 35 -15.50 10.98 -6.73
CA ALA A 35 -15.27 9.67 -7.35
C ALA A 35 -13.89 9.10 -6.98
N LEU A 36 -12.85 9.93 -6.99
CA LEU A 36 -11.51 9.58 -6.56
C LEU A 36 -11.45 9.20 -5.09
N ASP A 37 -12.03 10.00 -4.20
CA ASP A 37 -12.03 9.70 -2.76
C ASP A 37 -12.76 8.38 -2.47
N HIS A 38 -13.96 8.19 -3.02
CA HIS A 38 -14.71 6.96 -2.84
C HIS A 38 -13.95 5.73 -3.34
N THR A 39 -13.43 5.79 -4.58
CA THR A 39 -12.65 4.69 -5.16
C THR A 39 -11.34 4.48 -4.41
N GLY A 40 -10.66 5.56 -4.04
CA GLY A 40 -9.41 5.54 -3.31
C GLY A 40 -9.52 4.87 -1.95
N ARG A 41 -10.58 5.14 -1.18
CA ARG A 41 -10.83 4.47 0.11
C ARG A 41 -11.01 2.97 -0.03
N LYS A 42 -11.74 2.52 -1.05
CA LYS A 42 -11.91 1.10 -1.36
C LYS A 42 -10.59 0.47 -1.83
N THR A 43 -9.86 1.16 -2.72
CA THR A 43 -8.52 0.75 -3.18
C THR A 43 -7.56 0.61 -2.01
N TYR A 44 -7.53 1.56 -1.09
CA TYR A 44 -6.72 1.48 0.13
C TYR A 44 -6.99 0.20 0.92
N THR A 45 -8.26 -0.16 1.07
CA THR A 45 -8.65 -1.39 1.78
C THR A 45 -8.15 -2.65 1.07
N GLN A 46 -8.21 -2.69 -0.26
CA GLN A 46 -7.70 -3.82 -1.05
C GLN A 46 -6.18 -3.91 -0.99
N VAL A 47 -5.48 -2.79 -1.20
CA VAL A 47 -4.01 -2.73 -1.12
C VAL A 47 -3.54 -3.17 0.27
N ARG A 48 -4.15 -2.66 1.34
CA ARG A 48 -3.82 -3.03 2.72
C ARG A 48 -3.95 -4.53 2.98
N ARG A 49 -5.05 -5.14 2.52
CA ARG A 49 -5.29 -6.59 2.66
C ARG A 49 -4.31 -7.43 1.84
N THR A 50 -4.05 -7.02 0.60
CA THR A 50 -3.13 -7.73 -0.29
C THR A 50 -1.69 -7.62 0.21
N LEU A 51 -1.29 -6.44 0.65
CA LEU A 51 0.03 -6.19 1.24
C LEU A 51 0.25 -7.03 2.51
N ALA A 52 -0.74 -7.11 3.38
CA ALA A 52 -0.68 -7.94 4.58
C ALA A 52 -0.46 -9.43 4.26
N ARG A 53 -1.17 -9.96 3.27
CA ARG A 53 -0.97 -11.34 2.77
C ARG A 53 0.40 -11.51 2.12
N GLN A 54 0.85 -10.53 1.32
CA GLN A 54 2.15 -10.55 0.65
C GLN A 54 3.29 -10.60 1.66
N VAL A 55 3.24 -9.76 2.69
CA VAL A 55 4.27 -9.69 3.73
C VAL A 55 4.18 -10.85 4.75
N GLY A 56 2.98 -11.38 4.96
CA GLY A 56 2.73 -12.47 5.92
C GLY A 56 2.45 -11.97 7.34
N LEU A 57 1.87 -10.77 7.47
CA LEU A 57 1.48 -10.17 8.76
C LEU A 57 -0.03 -9.89 8.80
N PRO A 58 -0.62 -9.81 10.01
CA PRO A 58 -1.98 -9.31 10.18
C PRO A 58 -2.14 -7.90 9.62
N VAL A 59 -3.33 -7.59 9.07
CA VAL A 59 -3.61 -6.30 8.40
C VAL A 59 -3.33 -5.10 9.30
N GLY A 60 -3.76 -5.14 10.57
CA GLY A 60 -3.53 -4.06 11.51
C GLY A 60 -2.04 -3.83 11.81
N LYS A 61 -1.27 -4.91 12.02
CA LYS A 61 0.19 -4.81 12.20
C LYS A 61 0.89 -4.26 10.96
N THR A 62 0.48 -4.69 9.76
CA THR A 62 1.04 -4.18 8.51
C THR A 62 0.77 -2.69 8.34
N GLU A 63 -0.42 -2.22 8.68
CA GLU A 63 -0.80 -0.81 8.64
C GLU A 63 0.03 0.03 9.62
N GLN A 64 0.14 -0.43 10.86
CA GLN A 64 0.89 0.24 11.92
C GLN A 64 2.39 0.31 11.60
N LEU A 65 3.02 -0.83 11.32
CA LEU A 65 4.46 -0.92 11.06
C LEU A 65 4.86 -0.25 9.75
N GLY A 66 4.00 -0.31 8.73
CA GLY A 66 4.18 0.38 7.45
C GLY A 66 3.80 1.84 7.48
N ARG A 67 3.25 2.34 8.59
CA ARG A 67 2.73 3.70 8.73
C ARG A 67 1.88 4.08 7.51
N LEU A 68 0.96 3.19 7.14
CA LEU A 68 0.10 3.37 5.98
C LEU A 68 -0.87 4.52 6.22
N LYS A 69 -0.84 5.51 5.35
CA LYS A 69 -1.74 6.67 5.38
C LYS A 69 -2.42 6.85 4.04
N LYS A 70 -3.64 7.34 4.06
CA LYS A 70 -4.41 7.75 2.88
C LYS A 70 -4.78 9.22 2.99
N ARG A 71 -4.74 9.93 1.88
CA ARG A 71 -5.14 11.34 1.80
C ARG A 71 -5.81 11.61 0.46
N ALA A 72 -6.96 12.27 0.48
CA ALA A 72 -7.57 12.86 -0.69
C ALA A 72 -7.16 14.33 -0.76
N ILE A 73 -6.79 14.80 -1.94
CA ILE A 73 -6.50 16.20 -2.25
C ILE A 73 -7.61 16.68 -3.19
N TYR A 74 -8.27 17.76 -2.79
CA TYR A 74 -9.32 18.43 -3.55
C TYR A 74 -8.73 19.71 -4.13
N GLY A 75 -8.99 19.99 -5.39
CA GLY A 75 -8.46 21.17 -6.09
C GLY A 75 -8.69 21.08 -7.58
N SER A 76 -7.99 21.87 -8.36
CA SER A 76 -8.05 21.86 -9.82
C SER A 76 -7.63 20.52 -10.43
N MET A 77 -6.69 19.83 -9.77
CA MET A 77 -6.26 18.47 -10.08
C MET A 77 -6.45 17.57 -8.85
N PRO A 78 -7.62 16.94 -8.68
CA PRO A 78 -7.87 16.08 -7.54
C PRO A 78 -7.00 14.82 -7.58
N GLU A 79 -6.47 14.45 -6.42
CA GLU A 79 -5.63 13.27 -6.27
C GLU A 79 -6.04 12.45 -5.04
N PHE A 80 -5.77 11.15 -5.09
CA PHE A 80 -5.85 10.28 -3.93
C PHE A 80 -4.50 9.59 -3.71
N ILE A 81 -3.91 9.81 -2.56
CA ILE A 81 -2.56 9.36 -2.25
C ILE A 81 -2.63 8.28 -1.17
N ILE A 82 -1.97 7.15 -1.44
CA ILE A 82 -1.67 6.11 -0.46
C ILE A 82 -0.16 6.17 -0.19
N LYS A 83 0.19 6.47 1.05
CA LYS A 83 1.59 6.65 1.46
C LYS A 83 1.97 5.62 2.50
N SER A 84 3.17 5.07 2.37
CA SER A 84 3.82 4.23 3.36
C SER A 84 5.22 4.72 3.65
N THR A 85 5.60 4.71 4.92
CA THR A 85 6.94 5.10 5.39
C THR A 85 7.43 4.11 6.42
N GLY A 86 8.72 3.87 6.49
CA GLY A 86 9.32 2.98 7.47
C GLY A 86 10.64 2.41 6.99
N SER A 87 11.31 1.70 7.88
CA SER A 87 12.50 0.90 7.64
C SER A 87 12.14 -0.58 7.44
N PRO A 88 13.08 -1.43 7.01
CA PRO A 88 12.90 -2.88 7.02
C PRO A 88 12.52 -3.37 8.41
N LEU A 89 11.53 -4.27 8.46
CA LEU A 89 10.99 -4.77 9.72
C LEU A 89 11.96 -5.70 10.42
N SER A 90 11.88 -5.77 11.74
CA SER A 90 12.55 -6.79 12.52
C SER A 90 11.87 -8.15 12.31
N LEU A 91 12.68 -9.21 12.27
CA LEU A 91 12.17 -10.58 12.13
C LEU A 91 11.33 -11.02 13.32
N HIS A 92 11.48 -10.38 14.47
CA HIS A 92 10.69 -10.70 15.66
C HIS A 92 9.17 -10.55 15.41
N HIS A 93 8.74 -9.66 14.50
CA HIS A 93 7.34 -9.51 14.11
C HIS A 93 6.78 -10.73 13.36
N PHE A 94 7.63 -11.63 12.90
CA PHE A 94 7.31 -12.78 12.05
C PHE A 94 7.39 -14.11 12.80
N ASN A 95 7.02 -14.13 14.09
CA ASN A 95 7.09 -15.32 14.95
C ASN A 95 8.47 -16.00 14.89
N ALA A 96 9.52 -15.19 14.96
CA ALA A 96 10.88 -15.67 14.95
C ALA A 96 11.18 -16.49 16.22
N ARG A 97 11.82 -17.64 16.05
CA ARG A 97 12.24 -18.54 17.13
C ARG A 97 13.67 -19.02 16.87
N GLU A 98 14.47 -19.04 17.91
CA GLU A 98 15.82 -19.57 17.83
C GLU A 98 15.80 -21.11 17.84
N THR A 99 16.67 -21.69 17.06
CA THR A 99 16.87 -23.13 16.93
C THR A 99 18.37 -23.43 16.92
N GLY A 100 18.79 -24.66 17.17
CA GLY A 100 20.21 -25.02 17.15
C GLY A 100 20.95 -24.74 15.82
N LYS A 101 20.21 -24.46 14.73
CA LYS A 101 20.79 -24.14 13.40
C LYS A 101 20.66 -22.67 13.00
N GLY A 102 20.08 -21.84 13.88
CA GLY A 102 19.81 -20.42 13.62
C GLY A 102 18.39 -20.03 13.97
N VAL A 103 17.88 -18.92 13.42
CA VAL A 103 16.55 -18.39 13.68
C VAL A 103 15.58 -18.79 12.59
N LYS A 104 14.45 -19.37 12.95
CA LYS A 104 13.34 -19.71 12.07
C LYS A 104 12.24 -18.65 12.19
N ALA A 105 11.85 -18.00 11.07
CA ALA A 105 10.79 -16.99 11.04
C ALA A 105 9.83 -17.24 9.87
N ARG A 106 8.58 -16.80 10.01
CA ARG A 106 7.56 -16.94 8.96
C ARG A 106 7.43 -15.65 8.13
N VAL A 107 8.35 -15.47 7.19
CA VAL A 107 8.40 -14.28 6.33
C VAL A 107 7.72 -14.59 4.99
N TYR A 108 6.96 -13.62 4.43
CA TYR A 108 6.18 -13.82 3.19
C TYR A 108 5.26 -15.06 3.23
N SER A 109 4.66 -15.32 4.38
CA SER A 109 3.84 -16.51 4.65
C SER A 109 4.59 -17.85 4.51
N LYS A 110 5.91 -17.83 4.32
CA LYS A 110 6.78 -19.00 4.23
C LYS A 110 7.68 -19.11 5.46
N SER A 111 7.85 -20.33 5.96
CA SER A 111 8.80 -20.60 7.04
C SER A 111 10.22 -20.60 6.47
N THR A 112 11.05 -19.65 6.91
CA THR A 112 12.43 -19.47 6.45
C THR A 112 13.39 -19.66 7.61
N LEU A 113 14.44 -20.43 7.41
CA LEU A 113 15.54 -20.61 8.36
C LEU A 113 16.68 -19.66 8.00
N PHE A 114 17.00 -18.76 8.89
CA PHE A 114 18.17 -17.88 8.82
C PHE A 114 19.31 -18.57 9.58
N ARG A 115 20.15 -19.27 8.82
CA ARG A 115 21.27 -20.04 9.38
C ARG A 115 22.24 -19.11 10.11
N SER A 116 22.83 -19.60 11.21
CA SER A 116 23.79 -18.86 12.02
C SER A 116 23.29 -17.51 12.57
N ALA A 117 21.98 -17.24 12.45
CA ALA A 117 21.35 -16.09 13.07
C ALA A 117 21.00 -16.41 14.54
N PHE A 118 20.99 -15.38 15.38
CA PHE A 118 20.75 -15.48 16.81
C PHE A 118 20.04 -14.20 17.30
N PHE A 119 19.40 -14.30 18.47
CA PHE A 119 18.80 -13.15 19.14
C PHE A 119 19.81 -12.45 20.03
N ILE A 120 19.70 -11.13 20.12
CA ILE A 120 20.37 -10.34 21.14
C ILE A 120 19.29 -9.73 22.06
N PRO A 121 19.05 -10.28 23.27
CA PRO A 121 17.97 -9.82 24.15
C PRO A 121 18.11 -8.34 24.53
N ARG A 122 19.32 -7.85 24.75
CA ARG A 122 19.61 -6.43 25.06
C ARG A 122 19.18 -5.45 23.96
N TRP A 123 19.03 -5.92 22.73
CA TRP A 123 18.67 -5.11 21.56
C TRP A 123 17.26 -5.47 21.07
N ASN A 124 16.27 -5.36 21.98
CA ASN A 124 14.85 -5.61 21.72
C ASN A 124 14.55 -6.98 21.09
N SER A 125 15.33 -7.99 21.42
CA SER A 125 15.21 -9.33 20.81
C SER A 125 15.25 -9.29 19.26
N GLU A 126 16.05 -8.40 18.71
CA GLU A 126 16.29 -8.38 17.26
C GLU A 126 17.21 -9.53 16.85
N VAL A 127 17.08 -9.95 15.60
CA VAL A 127 17.85 -11.06 15.02
C VAL A 127 19.07 -10.53 14.33
N PHE A 128 20.21 -11.13 14.62
CA PHE A 128 21.51 -10.78 14.06
C PHE A 128 22.20 -12.00 13.48
N TRP A 129 23.13 -11.78 12.58
CA TRP A 129 24.12 -12.76 12.13
C TRP A 129 25.52 -12.19 12.25
N ARG A 130 26.53 -13.09 12.28
CA ARG A 130 27.94 -12.68 12.21
C ARG A 130 28.36 -12.56 10.75
N LYS A 131 29.16 -11.55 10.45
CA LYS A 131 29.67 -11.30 9.10
C LYS A 131 30.90 -12.17 8.77
N GLY A 132 31.38 -12.93 9.72
CA GLY A 132 32.56 -13.80 9.60
C GLY A 132 32.76 -14.61 10.87
N ASP A 133 33.92 -15.24 11.04
CA ASP A 133 34.30 -16.03 12.21
C ASP A 133 34.44 -15.20 13.51
N PRO A 134 34.95 -13.94 13.49
CA PRO A 134 35.05 -13.13 14.68
C PRO A 134 33.70 -12.89 15.36
N ARG A 135 33.74 -12.67 16.69
CA ARG A 135 32.55 -12.34 17.49
C ARG A 135 31.83 -11.08 16.99
N PHE A 136 32.56 -10.12 16.44
CA PHE A 136 32.11 -8.86 15.84
C PHE A 136 32.79 -8.65 14.48
N PRO A 137 32.15 -7.89 13.54
CA PRO A 137 30.86 -7.22 13.66
C PRO A 137 29.67 -8.15 13.49
N VAL A 138 28.55 -7.76 14.09
CA VAL A 138 27.23 -8.39 13.86
C VAL A 138 26.36 -7.49 13.01
N GLU A 139 25.61 -8.07 12.10
CA GLU A 139 24.65 -7.35 11.24
C GLU A 139 23.22 -7.77 11.59
N ARG A 140 22.32 -6.81 11.58
CA ARG A 140 20.89 -7.07 11.79
C ARG A 140 20.29 -7.79 10.59
N VAL A 141 19.58 -8.88 10.83
CA VAL A 141 18.82 -9.56 9.78
C VAL A 141 17.53 -8.76 9.52
N ALA A 142 17.48 -8.12 8.36
CA ALA A 142 16.33 -7.32 7.95
C ALA A 142 15.21 -8.19 7.37
N GLY A 143 14.00 -7.98 7.85
CA GLY A 143 12.77 -8.55 7.28
C GLY A 143 12.23 -7.69 6.12
N PRO A 144 10.96 -7.92 5.72
CA PRO A 144 10.32 -7.18 4.64
C PRO A 144 10.29 -5.66 4.89
N HIS A 145 10.45 -4.90 3.82
CA HIS A 145 10.32 -3.44 3.82
C HIS A 145 8.95 -3.04 3.27
N ILE A 146 7.99 -2.78 4.14
CA ILE A 146 6.58 -2.53 3.76
C ILE A 146 6.43 -1.47 2.66
N PRO A 147 7.07 -0.28 2.71
CA PRO A 147 7.00 0.69 1.63
C PRO A 147 7.41 0.12 0.27
N ARG A 148 8.48 -0.67 0.23
CA ARG A 148 8.97 -1.30 -1.01
C ARG A 148 8.01 -2.36 -1.52
N GLU A 149 7.46 -3.17 -0.62
CA GLU A 149 6.50 -4.22 -0.95
C GLU A 149 5.16 -3.64 -1.45
N MET A 150 4.74 -2.48 -0.94
CA MET A 150 3.50 -1.82 -1.36
C MET A 150 3.49 -1.48 -2.86
N VAL A 151 4.62 -1.07 -3.43
CA VAL A 151 4.74 -0.67 -4.85
C VAL A 151 5.16 -1.82 -5.77
N ARG A 152 5.21 -3.05 -5.25
CA ARG A 152 5.65 -4.25 -5.98
C ARG A 152 4.61 -5.36 -5.94
N TYR A 153 4.78 -6.32 -6.85
CA TYR A 153 4.02 -7.57 -6.89
C TYR A 153 2.50 -7.40 -6.79
N LYS A 154 1.85 -8.29 -6.07
CA LYS A 154 0.38 -8.36 -5.91
C LYS A 154 -0.25 -7.09 -5.36
N SER A 155 0.46 -6.34 -4.53
CA SER A 155 -0.06 -5.08 -3.96
C SER A 155 -0.20 -4.00 -5.03
N ARG A 156 0.79 -3.87 -5.92
CA ARG A 156 0.73 -2.97 -7.08
C ARG A 156 -0.37 -3.40 -8.07
N GLU A 157 -0.42 -4.70 -8.37
CA GLU A 157 -1.42 -5.26 -9.26
C GLU A 157 -2.84 -5.03 -8.74
N ALA A 158 -3.09 -5.33 -7.45
CA ALA A 158 -4.39 -5.09 -6.81
C ALA A 158 -4.80 -3.61 -6.86
N PHE A 159 -3.84 -2.70 -6.71
CA PHE A 159 -4.08 -1.27 -6.86
C PHE A 159 -4.52 -0.94 -8.29
N GLN A 160 -3.75 -1.34 -9.30
CA GLN A 160 -4.00 -1.05 -10.70
C GLN A 160 -5.33 -1.64 -11.18
N THR A 161 -5.56 -2.93 -10.91
CA THR A 161 -6.77 -3.64 -11.32
C THR A 161 -8.02 -3.05 -10.67
N PHE A 162 -7.96 -2.74 -9.37
CA PHE A 162 -9.12 -2.19 -8.67
C PHE A 162 -9.47 -0.78 -9.15
N VAL A 163 -8.48 0.08 -9.36
CA VAL A 163 -8.68 1.45 -9.85
C VAL A 163 -9.23 1.44 -11.26
N SER A 164 -8.62 0.69 -12.19
CA SER A 164 -9.05 0.63 -13.60
C SER A 164 -10.47 0.12 -13.76
N ALA A 165 -10.88 -0.87 -12.94
CA ALA A 165 -12.22 -1.45 -12.99
C ALA A 165 -13.32 -0.57 -12.37
N ASN A 166 -13.00 0.19 -11.31
CA ASN A 166 -14.02 0.85 -10.49
C ASN A 166 -14.09 2.37 -10.68
N LEU A 167 -12.96 3.04 -10.96
CA LEU A 167 -12.96 4.49 -11.09
C LEU A 167 -13.83 5.00 -12.24
N PRO A 168 -13.82 4.40 -13.46
CA PRO A 168 -14.69 4.86 -14.56
C PRO A 168 -16.16 4.77 -14.21
N LYS A 169 -16.58 3.66 -13.57
CA LYS A 169 -17.97 3.44 -13.14
C LYS A 169 -18.39 4.48 -12.12
N ARG A 170 -17.50 4.81 -11.18
CA ARG A 170 -17.79 5.80 -10.15
C ARG A 170 -17.85 7.22 -10.71
N VAL A 171 -16.95 7.57 -11.64
CA VAL A 171 -17.01 8.87 -12.36
C VAL A 171 -18.32 8.99 -13.11
N ALA A 172 -18.72 7.98 -13.89
CA ALA A 172 -19.99 7.97 -14.60
C ALA A 172 -21.19 8.17 -13.65
N HIS A 173 -21.19 7.50 -12.50
CA HIS A 173 -22.21 7.68 -11.48
C HIS A 173 -22.28 9.11 -10.93
N GLU A 174 -21.14 9.73 -10.60
CA GLU A 174 -21.12 11.11 -10.09
C GLU A 174 -21.55 12.13 -11.16
N VAL A 175 -21.18 11.89 -12.43
CA VAL A 175 -21.63 12.71 -13.57
C VAL A 175 -23.15 12.61 -13.73
N ARG A 176 -23.72 11.40 -13.77
CA ARG A 176 -25.18 11.22 -13.85
C ARG A 176 -25.92 11.93 -12.71
N ARG A 177 -25.37 11.87 -11.51
CA ARG A 177 -25.94 12.55 -10.34
C ARG A 177 -25.94 14.07 -10.50
N LEU A 178 -24.91 14.65 -11.10
CA LEU A 178 -24.83 16.08 -11.35
C LEU A 178 -25.78 16.54 -12.44
N THR A 179 -25.92 15.75 -13.48
CA THR A 179 -26.79 16.07 -14.63
C THR A 179 -28.24 15.63 -14.40
N ARG A 180 -28.59 15.13 -13.19
CA ARG A 180 -29.93 14.58 -12.85
C ARG A 180 -30.44 13.55 -13.87
N GLY A 181 -29.50 12.80 -14.49
CA GLY A 181 -29.85 11.80 -15.50
C GLY A 181 -30.05 12.33 -16.93
N VAL A 182 -29.82 13.61 -17.17
CA VAL A 182 -29.96 14.21 -18.51
C VAL A 182 -28.88 13.73 -19.49
N VAL A 183 -27.73 13.29 -18.95
CA VAL A 183 -26.66 12.69 -19.75
C VAL A 183 -26.51 11.21 -19.35
N ALA A 184 -27.01 10.34 -20.23
CA ALA A 184 -26.85 8.88 -20.12
C ALA A 184 -25.56 8.41 -20.78
#